data_09a1ba4bc6adaf328ee48c2627d1d578
#
_entry.id   09a1ba4bc6adaf328ee48c2627d1d578
#
_cell.length_a   1.000
_cell.length_b   1.000
_cell.length_c   1.000
_cell.angle_alpha   90.00
_cell.angle_beta   90.00
_cell.angle_gamma   90.00
#
_symmetry.space_group_name_H-M   'P 1'
#
loop_
_entity.id
_entity.type
_entity.pdbx_description
1 polymer ?
#
loop_
_entity_poly.entity_id
_entity_poly.type
_entity_poly.pdbx_seq_one_letter_code
_entity_poly.pdbx_strand_id
1 'polypeptide(L)'
;MMRFSICRIDLKEGFSYQNQPILLTEFGGIGFDISNEEGWGYTSVENEEDFLRDYKCVMDAVYASKALWGFCYTQLMDMEQETNGLLTYHRKPKLTLEKIRKINDGYHVSTIEEI
;
A
#
# COMPACT_ATOMS: atom_id res chain seq x y z
N MET A 1 11.66 -7.98 -9.26
CA MET A 1 11.43 -8.08 -7.80
C MET A 1 11.76 -6.74 -7.15
N MET A 2 10.74 -5.96 -6.82
CA MET A 2 10.97 -4.72 -6.08
C MET A 2 11.35 -5.07 -4.64
N ARG A 3 12.57 -4.77 -4.25
CA ARG A 3 12.93 -4.69 -2.84
C ARG A 3 12.43 -3.35 -2.32
N PHE A 4 11.29 -3.35 -1.66
CA PHE A 4 10.96 -2.24 -0.81
C PHE A 4 11.96 -2.25 0.35
N SER A 5 12.94 -1.36 0.29
CA SER A 5 13.76 -1.09 1.45
C SER A 5 12.84 -0.77 2.62
N ILE A 6 13.03 -1.45 3.72
CA ILE A 6 12.43 -1.10 5.01
C ILE A 6 12.49 0.42 5.13
N CYS A 7 11.34 1.04 5.35
CA CYS A 7 11.22 2.48 5.45
C CYS A 7 12.18 2.99 6.54
N ARG A 8 13.37 3.37 6.14
CA ARG A 8 14.27 4.12 6.99
C ARG A 8 13.83 5.57 6.91
N ILE A 9 13.42 6.10 8.04
CA ILE A 9 13.05 7.51 8.12
C ILE A 9 14.33 8.30 8.32
N ASP A 10 14.80 8.91 7.24
CA ASP A 10 15.91 9.85 7.30
C ASP A 10 15.33 11.27 7.43
N LEU A 11 15.59 11.90 8.55
CA LEU A 11 15.21 13.29 8.76
C LEU A 11 16.14 14.20 7.94
N LYS A 12 15.55 15.25 7.36
CA LYS A 12 16.34 16.28 6.69
C LYS A 12 17.26 16.98 7.68
N GLU A 13 18.42 17.42 7.20
CA GLU A 13 19.35 18.21 7.96
C GLU A 13 18.66 19.39 8.64
N GLY A 14 18.93 19.60 9.91
CA GLY A 14 18.29 20.65 10.73
C GLY A 14 17.01 20.23 11.46
N PHE A 15 16.51 19.01 11.23
CA PHE A 15 15.37 18.46 11.94
C PHE A 15 15.80 17.31 12.84
N SER A 16 15.22 17.24 14.05
CA SER A 16 15.42 16.13 14.97
C SER A 16 14.08 15.53 15.39
N TYR A 17 14.06 14.22 15.62
CA TYR A 17 12.88 13.54 16.13
C TYR A 17 12.64 13.90 17.59
N GLN A 18 11.43 14.35 17.91
CA GLN A 18 11.04 14.81 19.25
C GLN A 18 9.85 14.01 19.81
N ASN A 19 9.78 12.73 19.52
CA ASN A 19 8.73 11.80 19.95
C ASN A 19 7.32 12.10 19.42
N GLN A 20 7.20 12.93 18.37
CA GLN A 20 5.93 13.13 17.69
C GLN A 20 5.51 11.90 16.88
N PRO A 21 4.21 11.69 16.67
CA PRO A 21 3.73 10.62 15.80
C PRO A 21 4.25 10.78 14.37
N ILE A 22 4.71 9.68 13.78
CA ILE A 22 5.15 9.63 12.37
C ILE A 22 4.11 8.85 11.57
N LEU A 23 3.57 9.47 10.54
CA LEU A 23 2.57 8.89 9.65
C LEU A 23 3.11 8.78 8.23
N LEU A 24 2.86 7.64 7.60
CA LEU A 24 3.10 7.45 6.17
C LEU A 24 1.81 7.80 5.42
N THR A 25 1.74 9.03 4.93
CA THR A 25 0.50 9.59 4.39
C THR A 25 0.24 9.26 2.93
N GLU A 26 1.23 8.73 2.22
CA GLU A 26 1.10 8.33 0.82
C GLU A 26 2.11 7.24 0.50
N PHE A 27 1.62 6.09 0.02
CA PHE A 27 2.44 4.99 -0.46
C PHE A 27 1.59 4.01 -1.29
N GLY A 28 2.25 3.13 -2.00
CA GLY A 28 1.59 2.13 -2.86
C GLY A 28 1.60 2.56 -4.32
N GLY A 29 0.49 3.08 -4.81
CA GLY A 29 0.40 3.56 -6.19
C GLY A 29 0.51 2.45 -7.25
N ILE A 30 0.05 1.23 -6.93
CA ILE A 30 0.09 0.08 -7.85
C ILE A 30 -1.02 0.25 -8.89
N GLY A 31 -0.63 0.52 -10.13
CA GLY A 31 -1.57 0.64 -11.25
C GLY A 31 -2.13 -0.72 -11.66
N PHE A 32 -3.44 -0.81 -11.73
CA PHE A 32 -4.15 -1.98 -12.24
C PHE A 32 -5.38 -1.50 -13.02
N ASP A 33 -5.24 -1.45 -14.33
CA ASP A 33 -6.31 -1.02 -15.22
C ASP A 33 -7.09 -2.23 -15.72
N ILE A 34 -8.31 -2.39 -15.23
CA ILE A 34 -9.21 -3.47 -15.66
C ILE A 34 -10.12 -3.08 -16.85
N SER A 35 -10.09 -1.82 -17.26
CA SER A 35 -10.93 -1.31 -18.34
C SER A 35 -10.30 -1.44 -19.72
N ASN A 36 -9.01 -1.78 -19.79
CA ASN A 36 -8.18 -1.75 -21.01
C ASN A 36 -8.04 -0.34 -21.64
N GLU A 37 -8.34 0.70 -20.88
CA GLU A 37 -8.04 2.08 -21.26
C GLU A 37 -6.62 2.43 -20.78
N GLU A 38 -5.99 3.40 -21.44
CA GLU A 38 -4.67 3.84 -21.02
C GLU A 38 -4.74 4.58 -19.67
N GLY A 39 -4.17 3.96 -18.66
CA GLY A 39 -4.05 4.53 -17.32
C GLY A 39 -2.62 4.48 -16.81
N TRP A 40 -2.37 5.05 -15.65
CA TRP A 40 -1.05 5.04 -15.04
C TRP A 40 -1.08 4.85 -13.52
N GLY A 41 0.06 4.42 -12.99
CA GLY A 41 0.37 4.32 -11.59
C GLY A 41 1.88 4.38 -11.42
N TYR A 42 2.39 4.33 -10.20
CA TYR A 42 3.84 4.30 -9.95
C TYR A 42 4.47 2.99 -10.41
N THR A 43 3.72 1.91 -10.31
CA THR A 43 4.02 0.61 -10.91
C THR A 43 2.73 0.07 -11.51
N SER A 44 2.84 -0.86 -12.45
CA SER A 44 1.66 -1.44 -13.11
C SER A 44 1.70 -2.95 -13.08
N VAL A 45 0.54 -3.56 -12.85
CA VAL A 45 0.32 -5.00 -12.89
C VAL A 45 -0.81 -5.33 -13.85
N GLU A 46 -0.85 -6.56 -14.35
CA GLU A 46 -1.79 -6.99 -15.38
C GLU A 46 -2.93 -7.89 -14.86
N ASN A 47 -2.78 -8.41 -13.64
CA ASN A 47 -3.76 -9.33 -13.05
C ASN A 47 -3.88 -9.16 -11.53
N GLU A 48 -4.94 -9.73 -10.96
CA GLU A 48 -5.21 -9.66 -9.53
C GLU A 48 -4.11 -10.31 -8.69
N GLU A 49 -3.57 -11.43 -9.13
CA GLU A 49 -2.55 -12.16 -8.37
C GLU A 49 -1.28 -11.33 -8.20
N ASP A 50 -0.82 -10.68 -9.27
CA ASP A 50 0.34 -9.79 -9.21
C ASP A 50 0.06 -8.57 -8.33
N PHE A 51 -1.14 -8.00 -8.42
CA PHE A 51 -1.53 -6.90 -7.56
C PHE A 51 -1.48 -7.30 -6.09
N LEU A 52 -2.09 -8.41 -5.73
CA LEU A 52 -2.15 -8.89 -4.35
C LEU A 52 -0.76 -9.22 -3.79
N ARG A 53 0.12 -9.76 -4.62
CA ARG A 53 1.52 -10.00 -4.23
C ARG A 53 2.23 -8.69 -3.91
N ASP A 54 2.15 -7.70 -4.78
CA ASP A 54 2.81 -6.41 -4.60
C ASP A 54 2.19 -5.63 -3.44
N TYR A 55 0.86 -5.65 -3.34
CA TYR A 55 0.14 -5.04 -2.21
C TYR A 55 0.57 -5.65 -0.87
N LYS A 56 0.64 -6.99 -0.80
CA LYS A 56 1.10 -7.67 0.41
C LYS A 56 2.55 -7.30 0.76
N CYS A 57 3.45 -7.24 -0.22
CA CYS A 57 4.83 -6.83 0.03
C CYS A 57 4.92 -5.43 0.63
N VAL A 58 4.16 -4.48 0.10
CA VAL A 58 4.13 -3.10 0.60
C VAL A 58 3.55 -3.04 2.00
N MET A 59 2.43 -3.73 2.25
CA MET A 59 1.78 -3.75 3.55
C MET A 59 2.63 -4.46 4.61
N ASP A 60 3.29 -5.55 4.27
CA ASP A 60 4.22 -6.24 5.18
C ASP A 60 5.37 -5.31 5.60
N ALA A 61 5.92 -4.53 4.67
CA ALA A 61 6.97 -3.55 4.98
C ALA A 61 6.47 -2.44 5.91
N VAL A 62 5.26 -1.96 5.70
CA VAL A 62 4.64 -0.94 6.56
C VAL A 62 4.40 -1.49 7.97
N TYR A 63 3.83 -2.68 8.08
CA TYR A 63 3.57 -3.31 9.38
C TYR A 63 4.85 -3.69 10.15
N ALA A 64 5.92 -4.01 9.44
CA ALA A 64 7.22 -4.29 10.04
C ALA A 64 7.92 -3.05 10.57
N SER A 65 7.50 -1.85 10.19
CA SER A 65 8.10 -0.60 10.65
C SER A 65 7.67 -0.27 12.07
N LYS A 66 8.62 -0.20 12.99
CA LYS A 66 8.39 0.21 14.38
C LYS A 66 8.29 1.72 14.57
N ALA A 67 8.63 2.50 13.55
CA ALA A 67 8.63 3.96 13.60
C ALA A 67 7.29 4.58 13.22
N LEU A 68 6.47 3.89 12.45
CA LEU A 68 5.19 4.39 11.96
C LEU A 68 4.08 4.19 12.99
N TRP A 69 3.31 5.25 13.23
CA TRP A 69 2.11 5.23 14.06
C TRP A 69 0.84 4.96 13.24
N GLY A 70 0.89 5.23 11.95
CA GLY A 70 -0.21 5.01 11.04
C GLY A 70 0.17 5.23 9.59
N PHE A 71 -0.74 4.89 8.70
CA PHE A 71 -0.50 4.99 7.27
C PHE A 71 -1.79 5.27 6.48
N CYS A 72 -1.62 5.75 5.26
CA CYS A 72 -2.69 5.91 4.29
C CYS A 72 -2.23 5.38 2.93
N TYR A 73 -2.86 4.32 2.47
CA TYR A 73 -2.56 3.73 1.16
C TYR A 73 -3.11 4.58 0.02
N THR A 74 -2.35 4.73 -1.02
CA THR A 74 -2.72 5.44 -2.25
C THR A 74 -3.05 4.43 -3.35
N GLN A 75 -4.32 4.28 -3.72
CA GLN A 75 -5.49 5.03 -3.27
C GLN A 75 -6.72 4.12 -3.17
N LEU A 76 -7.81 4.65 -2.63
CA LEU A 76 -9.06 3.89 -2.48
C LEU A 76 -9.72 3.58 -3.81
N MET A 77 -9.79 4.54 -4.72
CA MET A 77 -10.44 4.37 -6.01
C MET A 77 -9.66 5.06 -7.13
N ASP A 78 -9.87 4.59 -8.35
CA ASP A 78 -9.31 5.21 -9.55
C ASP A 78 -9.82 6.64 -9.72
N MET A 79 -8.97 7.51 -10.23
CA MET A 79 -9.28 8.91 -10.49
C MET A 79 -8.80 9.28 -11.89
N GLU A 80 -9.72 9.46 -12.82
CA GLU A 80 -9.42 9.75 -14.23
C GLU A 80 -8.44 8.71 -14.82
N GLN A 81 -7.22 9.11 -15.19
CA GLN A 81 -6.21 8.21 -15.72
C GLN A 81 -5.35 7.55 -14.64
N GLU A 82 -5.50 7.93 -13.38
CA GLU A 82 -4.86 7.23 -12.27
C GLU A 82 -5.60 5.93 -11.96
N THR A 83 -5.00 4.80 -12.31
CA THR A 83 -5.60 3.46 -12.17
C THR A 83 -4.98 2.67 -11.02
N ASN A 84 -4.51 3.34 -9.99
CA ASN A 84 -3.89 2.75 -8.81
C ASN A 84 -4.84 2.57 -7.61
N GLY A 85 -6.15 2.68 -7.83
CA GLY A 85 -7.15 2.45 -6.80
C GLY A 85 -7.41 0.96 -6.52
N LEU A 86 -7.93 0.66 -5.35
CA LEU A 86 -8.49 -0.66 -5.01
C LEU A 86 -9.87 -0.87 -5.63
N LEU A 87 -10.55 0.22 -5.92
CA LEU A 87 -11.84 0.29 -6.58
C LEU A 87 -11.71 1.01 -7.92
N THR A 88 -12.63 0.74 -8.84
CA THR A 88 -12.75 1.51 -10.07
C THR A 88 -13.24 2.94 -9.79
N TYR A 89 -13.18 3.81 -10.79
CA TYR A 89 -13.77 5.15 -10.73
C TYR A 89 -15.25 5.12 -10.30
N HIS A 90 -15.98 4.09 -10.67
CA HIS A 90 -17.38 3.88 -10.27
C HIS A 90 -17.54 3.14 -8.94
N ARG A 91 -16.47 3.02 -8.17
CA ARG A 91 -16.44 2.41 -6.82
C ARG A 91 -16.75 0.91 -6.81
N LYS A 92 -16.51 0.23 -7.93
CA LYS A 92 -16.61 -1.23 -7.99
C LYS A 92 -15.27 -1.87 -7.62
N PRO A 93 -15.25 -2.96 -6.84
CA PRO A 93 -14.00 -3.64 -6.53
C PRO A 93 -13.25 -4.10 -7.79
N LYS A 94 -11.95 -3.85 -7.83
CA LYS A 94 -11.06 -4.36 -8.87
C LYS A 94 -10.48 -5.73 -8.48
N LEU A 95 -10.58 -6.06 -7.22
CA LEU A 95 -9.93 -7.19 -6.57
C LEU A 95 -10.92 -7.91 -5.66
N THR A 96 -10.59 -9.14 -5.30
CA THR A 96 -11.34 -9.87 -4.28
C THR A 96 -11.13 -9.21 -2.92
N LEU A 97 -12.16 -8.53 -2.41
CA LEU A 97 -12.06 -7.72 -1.17
C LEU A 97 -11.65 -8.55 0.05
N GLU A 98 -12.06 -9.81 0.11
CA GLU A 98 -11.66 -10.71 1.20
C GLU A 98 -10.15 -10.95 1.25
N LYS A 99 -9.49 -11.01 0.10
CA LYS A 99 -8.04 -11.15 -0.01
C LYS A 99 -7.32 -9.87 0.45
N ILE A 100 -7.85 -8.71 0.08
CA ILE A 100 -7.35 -7.42 0.56
C ILE A 100 -7.51 -7.34 2.09
N ARG A 101 -8.67 -7.74 2.61
CA ARG A 101 -8.93 -7.75 4.05
C ARG A 101 -7.92 -8.62 4.81
N LYS A 102 -7.64 -9.82 4.31
CA LYS A 102 -6.65 -10.71 4.93
C LYS A 102 -5.26 -10.09 5.01
N ILE A 103 -4.85 -9.38 3.97
CA ILE A 103 -3.57 -8.66 3.97
C ILE A 103 -3.59 -7.52 4.98
N ASN A 104 -4.68 -6.75 5.02
CA ASN A 104 -4.83 -5.64 5.98
C ASN A 104 -4.88 -6.12 7.43
N ASP A 105 -5.42 -7.30 7.67
CA ASP A 105 -5.50 -7.90 9.01
C ASP A 105 -4.19 -8.63 9.40
N GLY A 106 -3.22 -8.75 8.51
CA GLY A 106 -1.98 -9.48 8.71
C GLY A 106 -1.15 -9.01 9.92
N TYR A 107 -1.27 -7.73 10.29
CA TYR A 107 -0.63 -7.20 11.50
C TYR A 107 -1.11 -7.91 12.78
N HIS A 108 -2.39 -8.18 12.87
CA HIS A 108 -2.97 -8.85 14.03
C HIS A 108 -2.55 -10.32 14.14
N VAL A 109 -2.40 -11.00 13.00
CA VAL A 109 -1.92 -12.38 12.95
C VAL A 109 -0.49 -12.49 13.43
N SER A 110 0.39 -11.60 12.96
CA SER A 110 1.80 -11.56 13.36
C SER A 110 1.97 -11.29 14.85
N THR A 111 1.12 -10.44 15.42
CA THR A 111 1.17 -10.09 16.84
C THR A 111 0.70 -11.25 17.74
N ILE A 112 -0.16 -12.10 17.24
CA ILE A 112 -0.66 -13.29 17.96
C ILE A 112 0.37 -14.42 17.92
N GLU A 113 1.11 -14.58 16.86
CA GLU A 113 2.14 -15.62 16.71
C GLU A 113 3.42 -15.31 17.51
N GLU A 114 3.68 -14.07 17.83
CA GLU A 114 4.83 -13.64 18.65
C GLU A 114 4.55 -13.69 20.17
N ILE A 115 3.33 -14.00 20.56
CA ILE A 115 2.92 -14.18 21.95
C ILE A 115 2.87 -15.68 22.30
#